data_fdbaaf939b908bf45fe0ec345a776afe
#
_entry.id   fdbaaf939b908bf45fe0ec345a776afe
#
_cell.length_a   1.000
_cell.length_b   1.000
_cell.length_c   1.000
_cell.angle_alpha   90.00
_cell.angle_beta   90.00
_cell.angle_gamma   90.00
#
_symmetry.space_group_name_H-M   'P 1'
#
loop_
_entity.id
_entity.type
_entity.pdbx_description
1 polymer ?
#
loop_
_entity_poly.entity_id
_entity_poly.type
_entity_poly.pdbx_seq_one_letter_code
_entity_poly.pdbx_strand_id
1 'polypeptide(L)'
;MKKAFAINGGAGRVLCALPALEYYKNNIDKDVVIIAEAWSELFLLSPTLRNNVYHVAHKNIFEQKLKDKEIECPEPYRLNAYFNQKANLIQAFDKIINNLESVPSSKSINLELGKAEQVYGYNLVNQVKAQLGKEKCVVLQPFGSGVKLEGNFVFDTSGRSFELNDVIKIVTDLNKNYAVILMLPFKIPTDRELHAAIPENIDLVKWAGVIKACDYFLGCDSVGQHLAHALNKPTTVVIGSTFPENISYPDNKNFTIIDNGKATRTYTPIRLTHDIDAERNNEDSMILSTDIYTKIIKSVENKLGVSKAKKDFTTNIKPINTQAQSMPNFAKKATSLIEDIIAKEA
;
A
#
# COMPACT_ATOMS: atom_id res chain seq x y z
N MET A 1 0.01 -30.85 -13.98
CA MET A 1 1.35 -30.63 -13.35
C MET A 1 1.14 -29.70 -12.17
N LYS A 2 1.78 -29.96 -11.03
CA LYS A 2 1.71 -29.05 -9.86
C LYS A 2 2.46 -27.76 -10.16
N LYS A 3 1.94 -26.61 -9.72
CA LYS A 3 2.53 -25.30 -10.00
C LYS A 3 3.14 -24.64 -8.76
N ALA A 4 4.13 -23.81 -8.99
CA ALA A 4 4.63 -22.81 -8.06
C ALA A 4 4.55 -21.43 -8.71
N PHE A 5 4.08 -20.44 -7.97
CA PHE A 5 3.98 -19.08 -8.48
C PHE A 5 5.03 -18.18 -7.83
N ALA A 6 5.90 -17.59 -8.63
CA ALA A 6 6.84 -16.57 -8.19
C ALA A 6 6.18 -15.18 -8.35
N ILE A 7 5.91 -14.52 -7.22
CA ILE A 7 5.30 -13.19 -7.22
C ILE A 7 6.37 -12.16 -6.85
N ASN A 8 6.64 -11.29 -7.81
CA ASN A 8 7.65 -10.24 -7.70
C ASN A 8 7.04 -8.84 -7.72
N GLY A 9 7.88 -7.83 -7.51
CA GLY A 9 7.53 -6.41 -7.65
C GLY A 9 7.08 -5.73 -6.37
N GLY A 10 6.28 -4.66 -6.52
CA GLY A 10 5.87 -3.81 -5.41
C GLY A 10 4.79 -4.43 -4.53
N ALA A 11 4.67 -3.94 -3.29
CA ALA A 11 3.73 -4.44 -2.29
C ALA A 11 2.26 -4.42 -2.75
N GLY A 12 1.84 -3.39 -3.50
CA GLY A 12 0.49 -3.32 -4.06
C GLY A 12 0.21 -4.46 -5.05
N ARG A 13 1.22 -4.85 -5.84
CA ARG A 13 1.12 -5.98 -6.75
C ARG A 13 0.92 -7.31 -6.01
N VAL A 14 1.64 -7.49 -4.89
CA VAL A 14 1.46 -8.68 -4.03
C VAL A 14 0.05 -8.74 -3.50
N LEU A 15 -0.48 -7.65 -2.95
CA LEU A 15 -1.86 -7.60 -2.44
C LEU A 15 -2.89 -7.94 -3.52
N CYS A 16 -2.71 -7.43 -4.73
CA CYS A 16 -3.62 -7.70 -5.85
C CYS A 16 -3.55 -9.15 -6.36
N ALA A 17 -2.45 -9.88 -6.11
CA ALA A 17 -2.33 -11.29 -6.48
C ALA A 17 -3.02 -12.23 -5.48
N LEU A 18 -3.22 -11.82 -4.21
CA LEU A 18 -3.76 -12.69 -3.16
C LEU A 18 -5.08 -13.37 -3.55
N PRO A 19 -6.11 -12.67 -4.07
CA PRO A 19 -7.39 -13.30 -4.36
C PRO A 19 -7.30 -14.42 -5.41
N ALA A 20 -6.43 -14.24 -6.41
CA ALA A 20 -6.20 -15.23 -7.45
C ALA A 20 -5.51 -16.48 -6.91
N LEU A 21 -4.50 -16.30 -6.06
CA LEU A 21 -3.76 -17.38 -5.41
C LEU A 21 -4.62 -18.13 -4.39
N GLU A 22 -5.47 -17.44 -3.64
CA GLU A 22 -6.43 -18.03 -2.73
C GLU A 22 -7.43 -18.92 -3.48
N TYR A 23 -7.95 -18.42 -4.61
CA TYR A 23 -8.83 -19.21 -5.45
C TYR A 23 -8.12 -20.46 -6.01
N TYR A 24 -6.89 -20.29 -6.51
CA TYR A 24 -6.08 -21.40 -7.04
C TYR A 24 -5.87 -22.48 -5.98
N LYS A 25 -5.44 -22.09 -4.77
CA LYS A 25 -5.24 -23.03 -3.66
C LYS A 25 -6.51 -23.78 -3.27
N ASN A 26 -7.63 -23.07 -3.19
CA ASN A 26 -8.87 -23.65 -2.69
C ASN A 26 -9.56 -24.57 -3.72
N ASN A 27 -9.36 -24.31 -5.02
CA ASN A 27 -10.14 -24.95 -6.07
C ASN A 27 -9.31 -25.81 -7.05
N ILE A 28 -7.99 -25.58 -7.15
CA ILE A 28 -7.15 -26.24 -8.16
C ILE A 28 -6.05 -27.09 -7.52
N ASP A 29 -5.18 -26.50 -6.68
CA ASP A 29 -4.08 -27.22 -6.04
C ASP A 29 -3.84 -26.73 -4.61
N LYS A 30 -4.20 -27.55 -3.62
CA LYS A 30 -4.00 -27.25 -2.19
C LYS A 30 -2.53 -27.14 -1.79
N ASP A 31 -1.65 -27.80 -2.55
CA ASP A 31 -0.20 -27.87 -2.32
C ASP A 31 0.57 -26.84 -3.16
N VAL A 32 -0.12 -25.84 -3.72
CA VAL A 32 0.53 -24.76 -4.45
C VAL A 32 1.62 -24.13 -3.61
N VAL A 33 2.77 -23.82 -4.23
CA VAL A 33 3.88 -23.13 -3.61
C VAL A 33 3.91 -21.69 -4.13
N ILE A 34 4.06 -20.72 -3.23
CA ILE A 34 4.18 -19.31 -3.56
C ILE A 34 5.57 -18.86 -3.16
N ILE A 35 6.33 -18.36 -4.13
CA ILE A 35 7.66 -17.80 -3.92
C ILE A 35 7.50 -16.29 -3.85
N ALA A 36 7.83 -15.69 -2.71
CA ALA A 36 7.85 -14.25 -2.52
C ALA A 36 9.27 -13.72 -2.68
N GLU A 37 9.51 -12.89 -3.70
CA GLU A 37 10.80 -12.19 -3.86
C GLU A 37 10.95 -11.06 -2.84
N ALA A 38 9.85 -10.37 -2.54
CA ALA A 38 9.75 -9.32 -1.54
C ALA A 38 8.35 -9.35 -0.91
N TRP A 39 8.19 -8.64 0.20
CA TRP A 39 6.89 -8.42 0.86
C TRP A 39 6.20 -9.73 1.29
N SER A 40 6.98 -10.74 1.65
CA SER A 40 6.46 -12.05 2.11
C SER A 40 5.49 -11.91 3.30
N GLU A 41 5.69 -10.90 4.15
CA GLU A 41 4.83 -10.57 5.27
C GLU A 41 3.38 -10.25 4.87
N LEU A 42 3.15 -9.71 3.67
CA LEU A 42 1.79 -9.43 3.18
C LEU A 42 1.02 -10.72 2.85
N PHE A 43 1.71 -11.76 2.39
CA PHE A 43 1.07 -13.06 2.17
C PHE A 43 0.65 -13.72 3.48
N LEU A 44 1.38 -13.45 4.58
CA LEU A 44 1.05 -13.99 5.89
C LEU A 44 -0.26 -13.41 6.44
N LEU A 45 -0.69 -12.25 5.93
CA LEU A 45 -2.01 -11.68 6.23
C LEU A 45 -3.17 -12.46 5.59
N SER A 46 -2.91 -13.32 4.60
CA SER A 46 -3.93 -14.20 4.04
C SER A 46 -4.04 -15.48 4.88
N PRO A 47 -5.14 -15.72 5.58
CA PRO A 47 -5.33 -16.96 6.34
C PRO A 47 -5.26 -18.19 5.46
N THR A 48 -5.62 -18.04 4.19
CA THR A 48 -5.56 -19.14 3.21
C THR A 48 -4.13 -19.47 2.80
N LEU A 49 -3.26 -18.47 2.58
CA LEU A 49 -1.97 -18.65 1.91
C LEU A 49 -0.77 -18.80 2.85
N ARG A 50 -0.87 -18.34 4.10
CA ARG A 50 0.26 -18.19 5.02
C ARG A 50 1.18 -19.42 5.16
N ASN A 51 0.65 -20.62 4.96
CA ASN A 51 1.41 -21.88 5.06
C ASN A 51 1.98 -22.38 3.71
N ASN A 52 1.77 -21.64 2.62
CA ASN A 52 2.20 -22.01 1.28
C ASN A 52 3.23 -21.03 0.70
N VAL A 53 3.65 -20.03 1.48
CA VAL A 53 4.54 -18.96 1.04
C VAL A 53 5.94 -19.19 1.57
N TYR A 54 6.90 -19.05 0.69
CA TYR A 54 8.32 -19.19 0.97
C TYR A 54 9.05 -17.96 0.40
N HIS A 55 9.99 -17.42 1.18
CA HIS A 55 10.88 -16.39 0.66
C HIS A 55 11.85 -17.00 -0.36
N VAL A 56 12.20 -16.27 -1.40
CA VAL A 56 13.13 -16.77 -2.45
C VAL A 56 14.46 -17.25 -1.90
N ALA A 57 14.94 -16.68 -0.78
CA ALA A 57 16.17 -17.08 -0.10
C ALA A 57 15.98 -18.27 0.88
N HIS A 58 14.83 -18.94 0.89
CA HIS A 58 14.62 -20.10 1.75
C HIS A 58 15.60 -21.22 1.37
N LYS A 59 16.34 -21.73 2.39
CA LYS A 59 17.39 -22.76 2.17
C LYS A 59 16.79 -24.00 1.52
N ASN A 60 17.43 -24.49 0.48
CA ASN A 60 17.03 -25.70 -0.25
C ASN A 60 15.60 -25.64 -0.83
N ILE A 61 15.08 -24.45 -1.10
CA ILE A 61 13.71 -24.28 -1.62
C ILE A 61 13.46 -25.10 -2.89
N PHE A 62 14.45 -25.17 -3.79
CA PHE A 62 14.33 -25.91 -5.03
C PHE A 62 14.08 -27.39 -4.76
N GLU A 63 14.96 -28.06 -4.00
CA GLU A 63 14.89 -29.49 -3.72
C GLU A 63 13.66 -29.86 -2.91
N GLN A 64 13.29 -29.03 -1.93
CA GLN A 64 12.21 -29.34 -1.00
C GLN A 64 10.84 -28.99 -1.52
N LYS A 65 10.72 -27.93 -2.35
CA LYS A 65 9.42 -27.32 -2.69
C LYS A 65 9.15 -27.20 -4.19
N LEU A 66 10.19 -27.09 -5.03
CA LEU A 66 10.03 -26.68 -6.43
C LEU A 66 10.37 -27.78 -7.44
N LYS A 67 11.17 -28.78 -7.08
CA LYS A 67 11.72 -29.80 -7.99
C LYS A 67 10.69 -30.44 -8.92
N ASP A 68 9.50 -30.74 -8.38
CA ASP A 68 8.43 -31.41 -9.12
C ASP A 68 7.30 -30.46 -9.54
N LYS A 69 7.59 -29.15 -9.63
CA LYS A 69 6.60 -28.12 -9.96
C LYS A 69 7.02 -27.31 -11.17
N GLU A 70 6.05 -26.90 -11.94
CA GLU A 70 6.22 -25.87 -12.96
C GLU A 70 6.21 -24.49 -12.29
N ILE A 71 7.28 -23.71 -12.50
CA ILE A 71 7.41 -22.37 -11.92
C ILE A 71 6.86 -21.34 -12.90
N GLU A 72 5.82 -20.64 -12.50
CA GLU A 72 5.22 -19.55 -13.27
C GLU A 72 5.47 -18.21 -12.59
N CYS A 73 5.79 -17.18 -13.40
CA CYS A 73 5.91 -15.79 -13.00
C CYS A 73 4.77 -14.99 -13.63
N PRO A 74 3.60 -14.86 -13.00
CA PRO A 74 2.48 -14.14 -13.58
C PRO A 74 2.81 -12.69 -13.87
N GLU A 75 2.59 -12.23 -15.12
CA GLU A 75 2.87 -10.85 -15.53
C GLU A 75 1.59 -10.15 -16.02
N PRO A 76 0.78 -9.59 -15.10
CA PRO A 76 -0.51 -8.99 -15.42
C PRO A 76 -0.41 -7.77 -16.34
N TYR A 77 0.71 -7.06 -16.31
CA TYR A 77 0.93 -5.88 -17.15
C TYR A 77 1.02 -6.20 -18.65
N ARG A 78 1.26 -7.47 -19.02
CA ARG A 78 1.28 -7.93 -20.41
C ARG A 78 -0.08 -8.40 -20.92
N LEU A 79 -1.09 -8.43 -20.04
CA LEU A 79 -2.43 -8.85 -20.42
C LEU A 79 -3.09 -7.75 -21.28
N ASN A 80 -3.59 -8.11 -22.47
CA ASN A 80 -4.26 -7.19 -23.38
C ASN A 80 -5.39 -6.42 -22.69
N ALA A 81 -6.21 -7.10 -21.90
CA ALA A 81 -7.30 -6.46 -21.17
C ALA A 81 -6.81 -5.44 -20.12
N TYR A 82 -5.63 -5.65 -19.54
CA TYR A 82 -5.05 -4.70 -18.59
C TYR A 82 -4.57 -3.43 -19.29
N PHE A 83 -3.72 -3.54 -20.29
CA PHE A 83 -3.19 -2.33 -20.94
C PHE A 83 -4.23 -1.59 -21.81
N ASN A 84 -5.38 -2.19 -22.09
CA ASN A 84 -6.55 -1.50 -22.69
C ASN A 84 -7.59 -1.04 -21.65
N GLN A 85 -7.25 -0.96 -20.37
CA GLN A 85 -8.10 -0.49 -19.26
C GLN A 85 -9.42 -1.27 -19.10
N LYS A 86 -9.45 -2.55 -19.52
CA LYS A 86 -10.61 -3.46 -19.41
C LYS A 86 -10.51 -4.42 -18.23
N ALA A 87 -9.41 -4.39 -17.49
CA ALA A 87 -9.18 -5.18 -16.29
C ALA A 87 -8.35 -4.40 -15.29
N ASN A 88 -8.72 -4.48 -14.02
CA ASN A 88 -7.85 -4.03 -12.95
C ASN A 88 -6.79 -5.09 -12.62
N LEU A 89 -5.85 -4.74 -11.74
CA LEU A 89 -4.72 -5.60 -11.43
C LEU A 89 -5.14 -6.93 -10.77
N ILE A 90 -6.20 -6.93 -9.94
CA ILE A 90 -6.74 -8.16 -9.33
C ILE A 90 -7.31 -9.09 -10.41
N GLN A 91 -8.12 -8.54 -11.32
CA GLN A 91 -8.71 -9.30 -12.42
C GLN A 91 -7.67 -9.84 -13.37
N ALA A 92 -6.60 -9.06 -13.63
CA ALA A 92 -5.51 -9.47 -14.50
C ALA A 92 -4.72 -10.65 -13.89
N PHE A 93 -4.43 -10.61 -12.59
CA PHE A 93 -3.83 -11.74 -11.88
C PHE A 93 -4.75 -12.96 -11.89
N ASP A 94 -6.03 -12.77 -11.61
CA ASP A 94 -7.00 -13.87 -11.56
C ASP A 94 -7.11 -14.58 -12.92
N LYS A 95 -7.16 -13.80 -14.00
CA LYS A 95 -7.19 -14.35 -15.35
C LYS A 95 -5.96 -15.20 -15.67
N ILE A 96 -4.76 -14.71 -15.32
CA ILE A 96 -3.50 -15.39 -15.65
C ILE A 96 -3.28 -16.61 -14.76
N ILE A 97 -3.36 -16.45 -13.43
CA ILE A 97 -3.06 -17.51 -12.47
C ILE A 97 -4.04 -18.68 -12.62
N ASN A 98 -5.31 -18.38 -12.84
CA ASN A 98 -6.38 -19.39 -12.93
C ASN A 98 -6.71 -19.78 -14.38
N ASN A 99 -5.93 -19.31 -15.36
CA ASN A 99 -6.08 -19.59 -16.79
C ASN A 99 -7.53 -19.44 -17.29
N LEU A 100 -8.14 -18.30 -16.96
CA LEU A 100 -9.54 -18.03 -17.31
C LEU A 100 -9.65 -17.56 -18.78
N GLU A 101 -10.70 -17.97 -19.48
CA GLU A 101 -10.95 -17.54 -20.87
C GLU A 101 -11.29 -16.07 -20.98
N SER A 102 -12.06 -15.54 -20.05
CA SER A 102 -12.49 -14.13 -20.01
C SER A 102 -11.96 -13.41 -18.76
N VAL A 103 -12.06 -12.09 -18.75
CA VAL A 103 -11.77 -11.27 -17.56
C VAL A 103 -12.86 -11.56 -16.52
N PRO A 104 -12.49 -12.04 -15.33
CA PRO A 104 -13.47 -12.31 -14.27
C PRO A 104 -13.95 -11.01 -13.60
N SER A 105 -15.01 -11.11 -12.80
CA SER A 105 -15.36 -10.05 -11.85
C SER A 105 -14.24 -9.84 -10.84
N SER A 106 -14.04 -8.59 -10.38
CA SER A 106 -13.01 -8.29 -9.39
C SER A 106 -13.33 -8.95 -8.05
N LYS A 107 -12.34 -9.62 -7.48
CA LYS A 107 -12.44 -10.28 -6.16
C LYS A 107 -11.96 -9.34 -5.06
N SER A 108 -12.48 -9.53 -3.84
CA SER A 108 -12.01 -8.79 -2.67
C SER A 108 -10.67 -9.32 -2.18
N ILE A 109 -9.82 -8.44 -1.69
CA ILE A 109 -8.60 -8.78 -0.97
C ILE A 109 -8.98 -9.06 0.49
N ASN A 110 -8.76 -10.28 0.97
CA ASN A 110 -9.07 -10.67 2.34
C ASN A 110 -7.80 -10.65 3.19
N LEU A 111 -7.76 -9.78 4.20
CA LEU A 111 -6.63 -9.68 5.12
C LEU A 111 -7.08 -9.94 6.56
N GLU A 112 -6.33 -10.77 7.26
CA GLU A 112 -6.48 -11.01 8.70
C GLU A 112 -5.30 -10.40 9.45
N LEU A 113 -5.56 -9.33 10.17
CA LEU A 113 -4.55 -8.69 11.03
C LEU A 113 -4.49 -9.40 12.38
N GLY A 114 -3.29 -9.68 12.83
CA GLY A 114 -3.06 -10.19 14.19
C GLY A 114 -3.45 -9.15 15.26
N LYS A 115 -3.58 -9.61 16.50
CA LYS A 115 -3.89 -8.72 17.63
C LYS A 115 -2.82 -7.65 17.86
N ALA A 116 -1.55 -8.01 17.65
CA ALA A 116 -0.43 -7.08 17.85
C ALA A 116 -0.53 -5.87 16.90
N GLU A 117 -0.80 -6.10 15.62
CA GLU A 117 -0.93 -5.07 14.61
C GLU A 117 -2.17 -4.19 14.85
N GLN A 118 -3.28 -4.81 15.25
CA GLN A 118 -4.50 -4.08 15.57
C GLN A 118 -4.29 -3.18 16.79
N VAL A 119 -3.68 -3.69 17.87
CA VAL A 119 -3.36 -2.93 19.08
C VAL A 119 -2.36 -1.82 18.78
N TYR A 120 -1.32 -2.11 17.98
CA TYR A 120 -0.35 -1.10 17.56
C TYR A 120 -1.03 0.07 16.83
N GLY A 121 -1.83 -0.23 15.80
CA GLY A 121 -2.54 0.79 15.02
C GLY A 121 -3.51 1.61 15.89
N TYR A 122 -4.30 0.94 16.73
CA TYR A 122 -5.22 1.60 17.65
C TYR A 122 -4.50 2.56 18.62
N ASN A 123 -3.43 2.10 19.24
CA ASN A 123 -2.67 2.91 20.21
C ASN A 123 -2.02 4.11 19.51
N LEU A 124 -1.38 3.92 18.37
CA LEU A 124 -0.76 5.01 17.62
C LEU A 124 -1.79 6.07 17.20
N VAL A 125 -2.91 5.66 16.61
CA VAL A 125 -3.96 6.58 16.18
C VAL A 125 -4.53 7.38 17.35
N ASN A 126 -4.84 6.72 18.48
CA ASN A 126 -5.36 7.40 19.65
C ASN A 126 -4.34 8.33 20.31
N GLN A 127 -3.07 7.93 20.37
CA GLN A 127 -2.00 8.78 20.87
C GLN A 127 -1.89 10.05 20.02
N VAL A 128 -1.88 9.94 18.69
CA VAL A 128 -1.79 11.10 17.79
C VAL A 128 -3.03 11.99 17.91
N LYS A 129 -4.23 11.41 17.97
CA LYS A 129 -5.47 12.15 18.24
C LYS A 129 -5.38 12.96 19.53
N ALA A 130 -4.94 12.34 20.61
CA ALA A 130 -4.82 12.98 21.93
C ALA A 130 -3.76 14.10 21.91
N GLN A 131 -2.59 13.86 21.31
CA GLN A 131 -1.51 14.83 21.24
C GLN A 131 -1.88 16.08 20.43
N LEU A 132 -2.63 15.90 19.34
CA LEU A 132 -3.06 16.98 18.47
C LEU A 132 -4.43 17.57 18.85
N GLY A 133 -5.09 17.06 19.88
CA GLY A 133 -6.42 17.51 20.31
C GLY A 133 -7.51 17.29 19.26
N LYS A 134 -7.43 16.22 18.47
CA LYS A 134 -8.36 15.94 17.36
C LYS A 134 -9.17 14.66 17.62
N GLU A 135 -10.43 14.68 17.18
CA GLU A 135 -11.33 13.51 17.31
C GLU A 135 -11.17 12.50 16.16
N LYS A 136 -10.77 12.98 14.98
CA LYS A 136 -10.63 12.18 13.77
C LYS A 136 -9.19 12.16 13.27
N CYS A 137 -8.79 11.06 12.67
CA CYS A 137 -7.44 10.84 12.15
C CYS A 137 -7.47 10.45 10.68
N VAL A 138 -6.62 11.13 9.90
CA VAL A 138 -6.36 10.83 8.48
C VAL A 138 -4.96 10.24 8.35
N VAL A 139 -4.83 9.10 7.69
CA VAL A 139 -3.54 8.61 7.21
C VAL A 139 -3.33 9.14 5.79
N LEU A 140 -2.21 9.81 5.56
CA LEU A 140 -1.82 10.32 4.25
C LEU A 140 -0.58 9.58 3.75
N GLN A 141 -0.70 8.88 2.60
CA GLN A 141 0.42 8.33 1.84
C GLN A 141 0.65 9.19 0.59
N PRO A 142 1.56 10.18 0.65
CA PRO A 142 1.75 11.09 -0.47
C PRO A 142 2.65 10.54 -1.57
N PHE A 143 3.48 9.53 -1.27
CA PHE A 143 4.51 9.07 -2.17
C PHE A 143 4.35 7.59 -2.55
N GLY A 144 4.56 7.32 -3.84
CA GLY A 144 4.68 5.98 -4.38
C GLY A 144 6.08 5.39 -4.18
N SER A 145 6.25 4.13 -4.58
CA SER A 145 7.54 3.42 -4.44
C SER A 145 8.66 3.94 -5.36
N GLY A 146 8.32 4.79 -6.33
CA GLY A 146 9.29 5.41 -7.24
C GLY A 146 9.93 6.69 -6.70
N VAL A 147 9.46 7.19 -5.55
CA VAL A 147 9.98 8.41 -4.96
C VAL A 147 11.42 8.24 -4.49
N LYS A 148 12.23 9.26 -4.70
CA LYS A 148 13.62 9.36 -4.26
C LYS A 148 13.86 10.67 -3.54
N LEU A 149 14.80 10.64 -2.60
CA LEU A 149 15.30 11.81 -1.89
C LEU A 149 16.78 11.99 -2.24
N GLU A 150 17.13 13.11 -2.86
CA GLU A 150 18.51 13.51 -3.14
C GLU A 150 18.79 14.87 -2.51
N GLY A 151 19.58 14.87 -1.44
CA GLY A 151 19.74 16.06 -0.60
C GLY A 151 18.40 16.52 -0.03
N ASN A 152 17.96 17.72 -0.40
CA ASN A 152 16.67 18.27 0.00
C ASN A 152 15.59 18.17 -1.10
N PHE A 153 15.88 17.48 -2.20
CA PHE A 153 14.95 17.32 -3.31
C PHE A 153 14.22 15.99 -3.24
N VAL A 154 12.90 16.05 -3.30
CA VAL A 154 12.03 14.87 -3.42
C VAL A 154 11.52 14.83 -4.85
N PHE A 155 11.72 13.72 -5.54
CA PHE A 155 11.24 13.54 -6.90
C PHE A 155 10.77 12.12 -7.15
N ASP A 156 9.87 11.95 -8.10
CA ASP A 156 9.36 10.65 -8.52
C ASP A 156 9.21 10.60 -10.04
N THR A 157 10.11 9.88 -10.70
CA THR A 157 10.06 9.69 -12.15
C THR A 157 8.87 8.84 -12.61
N SER A 158 8.16 8.20 -11.69
CA SER A 158 6.96 7.42 -12.03
C SER A 158 5.70 8.28 -12.22
N GLY A 159 5.72 9.55 -11.82
CA GLY A 159 4.57 10.47 -11.91
C GLY A 159 3.37 10.05 -11.04
N ARG A 160 3.61 9.35 -9.92
CA ARG A 160 2.56 8.88 -8.99
C ARG A 160 2.54 9.61 -7.66
N SER A 161 3.64 10.23 -7.27
CA SER A 161 3.79 10.91 -5.99
C SER A 161 3.31 12.36 -6.07
N PHE A 162 2.74 12.86 -4.97
CA PHE A 162 2.45 14.29 -4.83
C PHE A 162 3.74 15.11 -4.82
N GLU A 163 3.66 16.35 -5.30
CA GLU A 163 4.72 17.33 -5.11
C GLU A 163 4.86 17.71 -3.62
N LEU A 164 6.10 17.89 -3.16
CA LEU A 164 6.37 18.16 -1.74
C LEU A 164 5.59 19.38 -1.21
N ASN A 165 5.49 20.45 -2.00
CA ASN A 165 4.74 21.66 -1.61
C ASN A 165 3.24 21.38 -1.45
N ASP A 166 2.67 20.52 -2.29
CA ASP A 166 1.28 20.11 -2.18
C ASP A 166 1.05 19.24 -0.94
N VAL A 167 2.00 18.34 -0.62
CA VAL A 167 1.94 17.55 0.63
C VAL A 167 1.90 18.46 1.85
N ILE A 168 2.82 19.43 1.92
CA ILE A 168 2.87 20.41 3.03
C ILE A 168 1.55 21.17 3.16
N LYS A 169 0.99 21.62 2.05
CA LYS A 169 -0.27 22.35 2.01
C LYS A 169 -1.46 21.46 2.43
N ILE A 170 -1.54 20.24 1.92
CA ILE A 170 -2.58 19.26 2.31
C ILE A 170 -2.53 18.99 3.81
N VAL A 171 -1.35 18.69 4.36
CA VAL A 171 -1.15 18.45 5.79
C VAL A 171 -1.58 19.66 6.61
N THR A 172 -1.18 20.87 6.21
CA THR A 172 -1.54 22.12 6.90
C THR A 172 -3.06 22.32 6.96
N ASP A 173 -3.76 22.07 5.84
CA ASP A 173 -5.21 22.26 5.81
C ASP A 173 -5.96 21.16 6.56
N LEU A 174 -5.53 19.90 6.43
CA LEU A 174 -6.12 18.79 7.18
C LEU A 174 -5.95 18.96 8.69
N ASN A 175 -4.82 19.48 9.14
CA ASN A 175 -4.54 19.71 10.56
C ASN A 175 -5.48 20.72 11.23
N LYS A 176 -6.20 21.53 10.46
CA LYS A 176 -7.23 22.41 11.01
C LYS A 176 -8.32 21.61 11.72
N ASN A 177 -8.68 20.43 11.16
CA ASN A 177 -9.81 19.64 11.63
C ASN A 177 -9.43 18.23 12.12
N TYR A 178 -8.34 17.65 11.65
CA TYR A 178 -7.99 16.23 11.84
C TYR A 178 -6.58 16.05 12.36
N ALA A 179 -6.33 14.97 13.07
CA ALA A 179 -4.98 14.45 13.29
C ALA A 179 -4.47 13.82 12.00
N VAL A 180 -3.22 14.07 11.64
CA VAL A 180 -2.61 13.54 10.42
C VAL A 180 -1.46 12.60 10.78
N ILE A 181 -1.46 11.41 10.19
CA ILE A 181 -0.34 10.46 10.22
C ILE A 181 0.20 10.32 8.80
N LEU A 182 1.48 10.58 8.61
CA LEU A 182 2.15 10.48 7.32
C LEU A 182 2.79 9.10 7.15
N MET A 183 2.37 8.40 6.10
CA MET A 183 2.98 7.14 5.67
C MET A 183 4.10 7.45 4.67
N LEU A 184 5.33 7.53 5.16
CA LEU A 184 6.50 7.99 4.40
C LEU A 184 7.62 6.94 4.39
N PRO A 185 8.39 6.85 3.28
CA PRO A 185 9.59 6.03 3.21
C PRO A 185 10.84 6.73 3.80
N PHE A 186 10.78 8.06 4.00
CA PHE A 186 11.85 8.89 4.54
C PHE A 186 11.28 10.12 5.24
N LYS A 187 12.12 10.83 6.01
CA LYS A 187 11.74 12.10 6.63
C LYS A 187 11.67 13.20 5.57
N ILE A 188 10.57 13.96 5.55
CA ILE A 188 10.39 15.08 4.61
C ILE A 188 11.43 16.16 4.89
N PRO A 189 12.19 16.61 3.86
CA PRO A 189 13.13 17.72 3.98
C PRO A 189 12.36 19.05 3.97
N THR A 190 11.99 19.56 5.14
CA THR A 190 11.30 20.83 5.28
C THR A 190 11.72 21.51 6.58
N ASP A 191 11.88 22.83 6.53
CA ASP A 191 12.12 23.67 7.71
C ASP A 191 10.81 24.03 8.42
N ARG A 192 9.66 23.70 7.81
CA ARG A 192 8.36 23.94 8.40
C ARG A 192 8.01 22.83 9.39
N GLU A 193 7.53 23.23 10.55
CA GLU A 193 6.97 22.26 11.48
C GLU A 193 5.67 21.71 10.92
N LEU A 194 5.69 20.41 10.59
CA LEU A 194 4.48 19.67 10.21
C LEU A 194 3.85 19.08 11.48
N HIS A 195 2.68 19.59 11.86
CA HIS A 195 1.92 19.06 13.00
C HIS A 195 1.28 17.70 12.62
N ALA A 196 2.10 16.75 12.20
CA ALA A 196 1.71 15.42 11.78
C ALA A 196 2.62 14.37 12.41
N ALA A 197 2.08 13.21 12.71
CA ALA A 197 2.89 12.09 13.17
C ALA A 197 3.58 11.42 11.97
N ILE A 198 4.86 11.13 12.11
CA ILE A 198 5.66 10.40 11.11
C ILE A 198 6.24 9.18 11.84
N PRO A 199 5.54 8.05 11.85
CA PRO A 199 6.04 6.84 12.47
C PRO A 199 7.25 6.32 11.70
N GLU A 200 8.33 6.01 12.42
CA GLU A 200 9.57 5.50 11.85
C GLU A 200 9.68 3.98 12.04
N ASN A 201 10.34 3.31 11.11
CA ASN A 201 10.70 1.89 11.22
C ASN A 201 9.52 0.94 11.45
N ILE A 202 8.39 1.19 10.83
CA ILE A 202 7.25 0.29 10.84
C ILE A 202 7.09 -0.41 9.49
N ASP A 203 6.79 -1.71 9.55
CA ASP A 203 6.53 -2.54 8.38
C ASP A 203 5.11 -2.33 7.81
N LEU A 204 4.84 -2.90 6.64
CA LEU A 204 3.53 -2.76 6.00
C LEU A 204 2.40 -3.45 6.77
N VAL A 205 2.70 -4.45 7.58
CA VAL A 205 1.70 -5.15 8.39
C VAL A 205 1.22 -4.25 9.53
N LYS A 206 2.13 -3.51 10.17
CA LYS A 206 1.77 -2.47 11.14
C LYS A 206 1.06 -1.31 10.47
N TRP A 207 1.49 -0.88 9.26
CA TRP A 207 0.74 0.11 8.49
C TRP A 207 -0.69 -0.33 8.20
N ALA A 208 -0.93 -1.61 7.89
CA ALA A 208 -2.28 -2.12 7.76
C ALA A 208 -3.08 -1.95 9.06
N GLY A 209 -2.46 -2.18 10.24
CA GLY A 209 -3.07 -1.91 11.53
C GLY A 209 -3.43 -0.43 11.74
N VAL A 210 -2.53 0.49 11.35
CA VAL A 210 -2.76 1.94 11.43
C VAL A 210 -3.89 2.38 10.50
N ILE A 211 -3.89 1.89 9.24
CA ILE A 211 -4.95 2.18 8.27
C ILE A 211 -6.29 1.61 8.77
N LYS A 212 -6.30 0.41 9.38
CA LYS A 212 -7.52 -0.14 9.98
C LYS A 212 -8.07 0.74 11.10
N ALA A 213 -7.21 1.32 11.91
CA ALA A 213 -7.59 2.13 13.07
C ALA A 213 -7.94 3.58 12.74
N CYS A 214 -7.39 4.17 11.65
CA CYS A 214 -7.67 5.56 11.26
C CYS A 214 -9.14 5.75 10.83
N ASP A 215 -9.59 6.99 10.74
CA ASP A 215 -10.94 7.32 10.28
C ASP A 215 -11.00 7.45 8.75
N TYR A 216 -9.89 7.84 8.10
CA TYR A 216 -9.81 8.07 6.67
C TYR A 216 -8.42 7.81 6.12
N PHE A 217 -8.36 7.32 4.88
CA PHE A 217 -7.11 7.21 4.14
C PHE A 217 -7.11 8.18 2.95
N LEU A 218 -6.03 8.92 2.77
CA LEU A 218 -5.76 9.76 1.62
C LEU A 218 -4.42 9.35 1.02
N GLY A 219 -4.34 9.17 -0.28
CA GLY A 219 -3.06 8.79 -0.87
C GLY A 219 -2.99 8.90 -2.38
N CYS A 220 -1.82 8.54 -2.90
CA CYS A 220 -1.55 8.36 -4.32
C CYS A 220 -1.70 6.89 -4.74
N ASP A 221 -1.41 6.59 -6.01
CA ASP A 221 -1.30 5.23 -6.51
C ASP A 221 -0.12 4.50 -5.87
N SER A 222 -0.38 3.84 -4.73
CA SER A 222 0.60 3.06 -3.98
C SER A 222 -0.06 1.99 -3.11
N VAL A 223 0.75 1.24 -2.34
CA VAL A 223 0.29 0.11 -1.52
C VAL A 223 -0.83 0.47 -0.54
N GLY A 224 -0.84 1.69 -0.01
CA GLY A 224 -1.84 2.13 0.98
C GLY A 224 -3.26 2.10 0.46
N GLN A 225 -3.52 2.41 -0.83
CA GLN A 225 -4.85 2.29 -1.40
C GLN A 225 -5.35 0.83 -1.41
N HIS A 226 -4.46 -0.12 -1.69
CA HIS A 226 -4.82 -1.54 -1.70
C HIS A 226 -5.10 -2.06 -0.30
N LEU A 227 -4.30 -1.63 0.70
CA LEU A 227 -4.57 -1.91 2.11
C LEU A 227 -5.89 -1.27 2.57
N ALA A 228 -6.13 -0.01 2.21
CA ALA A 228 -7.38 0.69 2.55
C ALA A 228 -8.60 0.01 1.92
N HIS A 229 -8.48 -0.47 0.68
CA HIS A 229 -9.53 -1.26 0.02
C HIS A 229 -9.80 -2.58 0.76
N ALA A 230 -8.75 -3.35 1.03
CA ALA A 230 -8.85 -4.64 1.74
C ALA A 230 -9.45 -4.49 3.14
N LEU A 231 -9.21 -3.36 3.79
CA LEU A 231 -9.70 -3.04 5.15
C LEU A 231 -11.02 -2.25 5.14
N ASN A 232 -11.62 -2.07 3.96
CA ASN A 232 -12.89 -1.34 3.75
C ASN A 232 -12.88 0.08 4.35
N LYS A 233 -11.74 0.78 4.22
CA LYS A 233 -11.54 2.13 4.77
C LYS A 233 -12.07 3.20 3.81
N PRO A 234 -12.80 4.23 4.31
CA PRO A 234 -13.10 5.42 3.52
C PRO A 234 -11.81 6.06 3.00
N THR A 235 -11.76 6.31 1.70
CA THR A 235 -10.51 6.61 1.01
C THR A 235 -10.68 7.64 -0.09
N THR A 236 -9.72 8.54 -0.22
CA THR A 236 -9.48 9.30 -1.46
C THR A 236 -8.13 8.90 -2.04
N VAL A 237 -8.11 8.59 -3.32
CA VAL A 237 -6.89 8.32 -4.08
C VAL A 237 -6.78 9.29 -5.23
N VAL A 238 -5.60 9.91 -5.37
CA VAL A 238 -5.27 10.76 -6.51
C VAL A 238 -4.39 9.96 -7.46
N ILE A 239 -4.83 9.87 -8.70
CA ILE A 239 -4.17 9.09 -9.75
C ILE A 239 -3.56 10.06 -10.76
N GLY A 240 -2.29 9.90 -11.06
CA GLY A 240 -1.55 10.71 -12.03
C GLY A 240 -1.24 9.94 -13.31
N SER A 241 -0.11 9.28 -13.31
CA SER A 241 0.45 8.61 -14.50
C SER A 241 -0.18 7.28 -14.87
N THR A 242 -0.99 6.69 -14.00
CA THR A 242 -1.67 5.41 -14.21
C THR A 242 -3.15 5.60 -14.51
N PHE A 243 -3.84 4.55 -14.90
CA PHE A 243 -5.27 4.59 -15.21
C PHE A 243 -6.09 4.08 -14.01
N PRO A 244 -7.11 4.84 -13.55
CA PRO A 244 -7.96 4.44 -12.44
C PRO A 244 -8.54 3.03 -12.57
N GLU A 245 -8.96 2.65 -13.77
CA GLU A 245 -9.56 1.36 -14.09
C GLU A 245 -8.60 0.20 -13.85
N ASN A 246 -7.30 0.44 -13.99
CA ASN A 246 -6.26 -0.59 -13.82
C ASN A 246 -5.87 -0.79 -12.36
N ILE A 247 -5.71 0.30 -11.62
CA ILE A 247 -4.99 0.26 -10.35
C ILE A 247 -5.84 0.65 -9.14
N SER A 248 -7.05 1.10 -9.32
CA SER A 248 -7.93 1.54 -8.25
C SER A 248 -9.27 0.79 -8.25
N TYR A 249 -10.24 1.28 -7.50
CA TYR A 249 -11.46 0.57 -7.16
C TYR A 249 -12.71 1.44 -7.42
N PRO A 250 -13.04 1.73 -8.69
CA PRO A 250 -14.14 2.65 -9.05
C PRO A 250 -15.51 2.15 -8.55
N ASP A 251 -15.70 0.84 -8.42
CA ASP A 251 -16.95 0.25 -7.93
C ASP A 251 -17.07 0.24 -6.40
N ASN A 252 -16.01 0.63 -5.68
CA ASN A 252 -16.04 0.68 -4.23
C ASN A 252 -16.64 2.00 -3.72
N LYS A 253 -17.82 1.95 -3.13
CA LYS A 253 -18.54 3.12 -2.58
C LYS A 253 -17.79 3.89 -1.48
N ASN A 254 -16.76 3.27 -0.88
CA ASN A 254 -15.89 3.92 0.09
C ASN A 254 -14.71 4.64 -0.53
N PHE A 255 -14.55 4.55 -1.88
CA PHE A 255 -13.47 5.19 -2.60
C PHE A 255 -13.94 6.42 -3.37
N THR A 256 -13.23 7.52 -3.17
CA THR A 256 -13.26 8.70 -4.04
C THR A 256 -11.97 8.69 -4.86
N ILE A 257 -12.09 8.49 -6.16
CA ILE A 257 -10.96 8.49 -7.07
C ILE A 257 -10.92 9.85 -7.77
N ILE A 258 -9.78 10.54 -7.66
CA ILE A 258 -9.52 11.82 -8.32
C ILE A 258 -8.47 11.55 -9.39
N ASP A 259 -8.92 11.54 -10.65
CA ASP A 259 -8.03 11.39 -11.78
C ASP A 259 -7.41 12.74 -12.13
N ASN A 260 -6.12 12.91 -11.87
CA ASN A 260 -5.31 14.08 -12.20
C ASN A 260 -4.41 13.84 -13.42
N GLY A 261 -4.50 12.65 -14.02
CA GLY A 261 -3.68 12.30 -15.17
C GLY A 261 -4.04 13.11 -16.42
N LYS A 262 -3.03 13.38 -17.23
CA LYS A 262 -3.24 14.05 -18.52
C LYS A 262 -4.06 13.17 -19.46
N ALA A 263 -4.91 13.77 -20.30
CA ALA A 263 -5.66 13.04 -21.32
C ALA A 263 -4.72 12.32 -22.32
N THR A 264 -3.52 12.85 -22.49
CA THR A 264 -2.46 12.32 -23.36
C THR A 264 -1.54 11.30 -22.68
N ARG A 265 -1.79 10.98 -21.38
CA ARG A 265 -0.96 9.98 -20.72
C ARG A 265 -1.00 8.66 -21.45
N THR A 266 0.14 7.99 -21.52
CA THR A 266 0.27 6.72 -22.18
C THR A 266 0.41 5.59 -21.17
N TYR A 267 -0.07 4.40 -21.55
CA TYR A 267 0.25 3.20 -20.80
C TYR A 267 1.77 3.01 -20.78
N THR A 268 2.33 2.97 -19.58
CA THR A 268 3.74 2.62 -19.46
C THR A 268 3.85 1.11 -19.49
N PRO A 269 4.52 0.50 -20.48
CA PRO A 269 4.68 -0.94 -20.58
C PRO A 269 5.66 -1.45 -19.53
N ILE A 270 5.24 -1.40 -18.26
CA ILE A 270 6.02 -1.91 -17.15
C ILE A 270 6.34 -3.38 -17.44
N ARG A 271 7.64 -3.70 -17.48
CA ARG A 271 8.14 -5.09 -17.58
C ARG A 271 7.86 -5.80 -18.91
N LEU A 272 7.69 -5.09 -20.01
CA LEU A 272 7.76 -5.72 -21.33
C LEU A 272 9.18 -6.20 -21.60
N THR A 273 10.16 -5.38 -21.28
CA THR A 273 11.58 -5.77 -21.18
C THR A 273 12.21 -5.06 -19.98
N HIS A 274 13.29 -5.61 -19.43
CA HIS A 274 14.00 -4.98 -18.33
C HIS A 274 14.82 -3.75 -18.74
N ASP A 275 15.06 -3.58 -20.05
CA ASP A 275 16.09 -2.69 -20.60
C ASP A 275 15.52 -1.51 -21.40
N ILE A 276 14.20 -1.36 -21.51
CA ILE A 276 13.62 -0.24 -22.25
C ILE A 276 13.17 0.84 -21.26
N ASP A 277 13.90 1.95 -21.22
CA ASP A 277 13.40 3.24 -20.79
C ASP A 277 12.37 3.73 -21.82
N ALA A 278 11.12 3.35 -21.62
CA ALA A 278 10.03 3.89 -22.41
C ALA A 278 9.86 5.37 -22.09
N GLU A 279 9.84 6.24 -23.07
CA GLU A 279 9.45 7.63 -22.89
C GLU A 279 8.08 7.67 -22.19
N ARG A 280 8.03 8.37 -21.07
CA ARG A 280 6.82 8.53 -20.26
C ARG A 280 6.30 9.95 -20.44
N ASN A 281 5.26 10.13 -21.21
CA ASN A 281 4.52 11.41 -21.29
C ASN A 281 3.65 11.65 -20.05
N ASN A 282 4.18 11.30 -18.90
CA ASN A 282 3.46 11.32 -17.62
C ASN A 282 4.04 12.33 -16.62
N GLU A 283 5.00 13.13 -17.06
CA GLU A 283 5.58 14.21 -16.29
C GLU A 283 4.49 15.18 -15.85
N ASP A 284 4.66 15.76 -14.67
CA ASP A 284 3.73 16.72 -14.06
C ASP A 284 2.31 16.22 -13.81
N SER A 285 2.05 14.92 -13.98
CA SER A 285 0.71 14.34 -13.76
C SER A 285 0.22 14.44 -12.32
N MET A 286 1.10 14.75 -11.37
CA MET A 286 0.75 14.93 -9.96
C MET A 286 0.91 16.39 -9.47
N ILE A 287 1.11 17.34 -10.36
CA ILE A 287 0.98 18.77 -10.03
C ILE A 287 -0.51 19.09 -9.85
N LEU A 288 -0.89 19.52 -8.66
CA LEU A 288 -2.29 19.74 -8.33
C LEU A 288 -2.74 21.15 -8.75
N SER A 289 -3.78 21.20 -9.59
CA SER A 289 -4.51 22.46 -9.80
C SER A 289 -5.31 22.83 -8.53
N THR A 290 -5.71 24.10 -8.41
CA THR A 290 -6.55 24.56 -7.30
C THR A 290 -7.85 23.78 -7.19
N ASP A 291 -8.45 23.38 -8.31
CA ASP A 291 -9.69 22.60 -8.34
C ASP A 291 -9.48 21.19 -7.83
N ILE A 292 -8.43 20.52 -8.26
CA ILE A 292 -8.06 19.17 -7.79
C ILE A 292 -7.74 19.21 -6.29
N TYR A 293 -6.93 20.16 -5.87
CA TYR A 293 -6.63 20.38 -4.46
C TYR A 293 -7.91 20.55 -3.63
N THR A 294 -8.82 21.40 -4.09
CA THR A 294 -10.11 21.64 -3.41
C THR A 294 -10.96 20.35 -3.34
N LYS A 295 -10.98 19.56 -4.42
CA LYS A 295 -11.67 18.25 -4.43
C LYS A 295 -11.07 17.29 -3.40
N ILE A 296 -9.75 17.25 -3.25
CA ILE A 296 -9.07 16.41 -2.26
C ILE A 296 -9.55 16.77 -0.84
N ILE A 297 -9.44 18.05 -0.46
CA ILE A 297 -9.84 18.49 0.88
C ILE A 297 -11.33 18.23 1.13
N LYS A 298 -12.21 18.62 0.19
CA LYS A 298 -13.65 18.39 0.30
C LYS A 298 -14.02 16.91 0.41
N SER A 299 -13.29 16.00 -0.23
CA SER A 299 -13.59 14.58 -0.16
C SER A 299 -13.42 14.04 1.26
N VAL A 300 -12.40 14.52 1.99
CA VAL A 300 -12.17 14.19 3.40
C VAL A 300 -13.25 14.83 4.29
N GLU A 301 -13.49 16.13 4.10
CA GLU A 301 -14.45 16.90 4.89
C GLU A 301 -15.89 16.37 4.75
N ASN A 302 -16.31 16.02 3.54
CA ASN A 302 -17.64 15.45 3.28
C ASN A 302 -17.84 14.11 4.01
N LYS A 303 -16.79 13.34 4.19
CA LYS A 303 -16.88 12.03 4.86
C LYS A 303 -16.74 12.11 6.36
N LEU A 304 -15.83 12.96 6.85
CA LEU A 304 -15.52 13.06 8.28
C LEU A 304 -16.29 14.17 9.01
N GLY A 305 -16.80 15.15 8.28
CA GLY A 305 -17.35 16.39 8.82
C GLY A 305 -16.24 17.37 9.24
N VAL A 306 -16.54 18.64 9.23
CA VAL A 306 -15.64 19.68 9.73
C VAL A 306 -15.94 19.87 11.23
N SER A 307 -14.91 19.75 12.07
CA SER A 307 -15.05 20.01 13.50
C SER A 307 -15.46 21.47 13.69
N LYS A 308 -16.53 21.71 14.43
CA LYS A 308 -16.85 23.07 14.89
C LYS A 308 -15.72 23.50 15.81
N ALA A 309 -14.88 24.41 15.35
CA ALA A 309 -13.68 24.84 16.04
C ALA A 309 -13.94 25.13 17.52
N LYS A 310 -13.33 24.35 18.40
CA LYS A 310 -13.03 24.80 19.75
C LYS A 310 -11.86 25.78 19.59
N LYS A 311 -12.10 27.05 19.94
CA LYS A 311 -11.10 28.10 19.92
C LYS A 311 -9.88 27.71 20.78
N ASP A 312 -8.71 28.01 20.23
CA ASP A 312 -7.43 28.20 20.88
C ASP A 312 -6.83 27.03 21.67
N PHE A 313 -6.03 26.22 20.97
CA PHE A 313 -4.93 25.52 21.62
C PHE A 313 -3.60 26.15 21.15
N THR A 314 -3.06 27.06 21.93
CA THR A 314 -1.63 27.38 21.92
C THR A 314 -0.93 26.18 22.56
N THR A 315 -0.45 25.25 21.76
CA THR A 315 0.26 24.10 22.29
C THR A 315 1.75 24.25 21.98
N ASN A 316 2.54 24.29 23.05
CA ASN A 316 3.93 23.89 23.02
C ASN A 316 3.95 22.37 22.71
N ILE A 317 3.93 22.02 21.42
CA ILE A 317 4.01 20.64 20.97
C ILE A 317 5.47 20.23 21.07
N LYS A 318 5.78 19.38 22.04
CA LYS A 318 7.05 18.68 22.05
C LYS A 318 7.09 17.77 20.81
N PRO A 319 8.25 17.59 20.14
CA PRO A 319 8.38 16.68 19.03
C PRO A 319 7.78 15.32 19.44
N ILE A 320 6.96 14.75 18.56
CA ILE A 320 6.36 13.43 18.79
C ILE A 320 7.52 12.45 18.75
N ASN A 321 8.04 12.09 19.92
CA ASN A 321 9.03 11.03 20.03
C ASN A 321 8.31 9.70 19.84
N THR A 322 8.27 9.23 18.62
CA THR A 322 7.72 7.92 18.24
C THR A 322 8.63 6.76 18.62
N GLN A 323 9.63 6.99 19.47
CA GLN A 323 10.25 5.87 20.16
C GLN A 323 9.13 5.17 20.94
N ALA A 324 8.46 4.24 20.27
CA ALA A 324 7.72 3.21 20.95
C ALA A 324 8.66 2.73 22.06
N GLN A 325 8.24 2.87 23.32
CA GLN A 325 8.90 2.19 24.41
C GLN A 325 9.18 0.81 23.89
N SER A 326 10.46 0.51 23.72
CA SER A 326 10.92 -0.80 23.27
C SER A 326 10.20 -1.82 24.12
N MET A 327 9.18 -2.46 23.56
CA MET A 327 8.63 -3.64 24.20
C MET A 327 9.80 -4.60 24.36
N PRO A 328 10.08 -5.09 25.57
CA PRO A 328 11.26 -5.88 25.77
C PRO A 328 11.21 -7.12 24.89
N ASN A 329 12.18 -7.25 23.97
CA ASN A 329 12.65 -8.49 23.38
C ASN A 329 11.69 -9.41 22.59
N PHE A 330 10.56 -8.97 22.07
CA PHE A 330 9.75 -9.83 21.20
C PHE A 330 10.36 -10.04 19.81
N ALA A 331 11.03 -9.02 19.24
CA ALA A 331 11.73 -9.18 17.96
C ALA A 331 12.92 -10.14 18.08
N LYS A 332 13.71 -10.07 19.17
CA LYS A 332 14.77 -11.04 19.44
C LYS A 332 14.22 -12.44 19.70
N LYS A 333 13.04 -12.57 20.29
CA LYS A 333 12.40 -13.87 20.51
C LYS A 333 11.85 -14.48 19.22
N ALA A 334 11.35 -13.65 18.29
CA ALA A 334 10.91 -14.14 16.97
C ALA A 334 12.10 -14.58 16.12
N THR A 335 13.21 -13.84 16.14
CA THR A 335 14.43 -14.22 15.43
C THR A 335 15.03 -15.48 16.04
N SER A 336 15.10 -15.60 17.37
CA SER A 336 15.60 -16.82 18.04
C SER A 336 14.64 -18.01 17.87
N LEU A 337 13.35 -17.80 17.79
CA LEU A 337 12.38 -18.86 17.51
C LEU A 337 12.52 -19.38 16.07
N ILE A 338 12.79 -18.48 15.12
CA ILE A 338 13.09 -18.84 13.73
C ILE A 338 14.43 -19.56 13.64
N GLU A 339 15.45 -19.09 14.36
CA GLU A 339 16.75 -19.75 14.44
C GLU A 339 16.68 -21.12 15.16
N ASP A 340 15.88 -21.25 16.21
CA ASP A 340 15.63 -22.52 16.90
C ASP A 340 14.82 -23.52 16.08
N ILE A 341 13.90 -23.05 15.22
CA ILE A 341 13.17 -23.91 14.26
C ILE A 341 14.14 -24.35 13.17
N ILE A 342 14.98 -23.47 12.66
CA ILE A 342 15.99 -23.78 11.65
C ILE A 342 17.04 -24.78 12.21
N ALA A 343 17.44 -24.63 13.49
CA ALA A 343 18.43 -25.51 14.13
C ALA A 343 17.87 -26.89 14.52
N LYS A 344 16.56 -27.04 14.68
CA LYS A 344 15.91 -28.33 14.97
C LYS A 344 15.55 -29.15 13.72
N GLU A 345 15.59 -28.52 12.54
CA GLU A 345 15.36 -29.16 11.26
C GLU A 345 16.66 -29.40 10.44
N ALA A 346 17.82 -29.09 10.98
CA ALA A 346 19.14 -29.41 10.45
C ALA A 346 19.75 -30.63 11.14
#